data_49a624936a73fd88b5228bf2ee711d28
#
_entry.id   49a624936a73fd88b5228bf2ee711d28
#
_cell.length_a   1.000
_cell.length_b   1.000
_cell.length_c   1.000
_cell.angle_alpha   90.00
_cell.angle_beta   90.00
_cell.angle_gamma   90.00
#
_symmetry.space_group_name_H-M   'P 1'
#
loop_
_entity.id
_entity.type
_entity.pdbx_description
1 polymer ?
#
loop_
_entity_poly.entity_id
_entity_poly.type
_entity_poly.pdbx_seq_one_letter_code
_entity_poly.pdbx_strand_id
1 'polypeptide(L)'
;VKMPRERTFIMIKPDGVQRGLVAKIIERFEQKGFKLVGLKFMQASEDLLKEHYADLSSKPFFAGLVEYMKSGPVVPMVWEGDGVVKAGRTLLGATKPSE
;
A
#
# COMPACT_ATOMS: atom_id res chain seq x y z
N VAL A 1 -0.52 -30.75 -3.74
CA VAL A 1 -1.49 -29.81 -4.27
C VAL A 1 -0.88 -28.43 -4.32
N LYS A 2 -0.94 -27.84 -5.47
CA LYS A 2 -0.43 -26.50 -5.64
C LYS A 2 -1.50 -25.49 -5.21
N MET A 3 -1.18 -24.70 -4.21
CA MET A 3 -2.08 -23.65 -3.75
C MET A 3 -2.00 -22.46 -4.69
N PRO A 4 -3.13 -21.81 -4.97
CA PRO A 4 -3.10 -20.58 -5.75
C PRO A 4 -2.27 -19.54 -5.04
N ARG A 5 -1.43 -18.86 -5.76
CA ARG A 5 -0.67 -17.76 -5.21
C ARG A 5 -1.43 -16.47 -5.42
N GLU A 6 -1.71 -15.81 -4.32
CA GLU A 6 -2.32 -14.50 -4.36
C GLU A 6 -1.26 -13.44 -4.47
N ARG A 7 -1.64 -12.31 -5.03
CA ARG A 7 -0.82 -11.11 -5.02
C ARG A 7 -1.65 -9.96 -4.48
N THR A 8 -1.01 -9.11 -3.73
CA THR A 8 -1.68 -7.94 -3.20
C THR A 8 -0.80 -6.71 -3.38
N PHE A 9 -1.46 -5.59 -3.62
CA PHE A 9 -0.81 -4.30 -3.71
C PHE A 9 -0.80 -3.66 -2.33
N ILE A 10 0.38 -3.31 -1.83
CA ILE A 10 0.55 -2.64 -0.56
C ILE A 10 1.35 -1.38 -0.81
N MET A 11 0.87 -0.25 -0.33
CA MET A 11 1.61 1.01 -0.50
C MET A 11 1.87 1.65 0.84
N ILE A 12 3.13 1.97 1.09
CA ILE A 12 3.51 2.75 2.27
C ILE A 12 3.30 4.21 1.92
N LYS A 13 2.43 4.86 2.68
CA LYS A 13 2.02 6.24 2.44
C LYS A 13 3.10 7.22 2.90
N PRO A 14 2.99 8.50 2.53
CA PRO A 14 4.06 9.45 2.85
C PRO A 14 4.41 9.53 4.33
N ASP A 15 3.43 9.46 5.23
CA ASP A 15 3.73 9.52 6.65
C ASP A 15 4.53 8.29 7.13
N GLY A 16 4.22 7.11 6.60
CA GLY A 16 4.98 5.90 6.93
C GLY A 16 6.41 5.98 6.46
N VAL A 17 6.63 6.54 5.26
CA VAL A 17 7.97 6.72 4.75
C VAL A 17 8.74 7.72 5.62
N GLN A 18 8.11 8.84 5.96
CA GLN A 18 8.74 9.86 6.79
C GLN A 18 9.08 9.36 8.19
N ARG A 19 8.26 8.45 8.71
CA ARG A 19 8.49 7.86 10.03
C ARG A 19 9.52 6.74 10.03
N GLY A 20 10.06 6.41 8.86
CA GLY A 20 11.09 5.37 8.76
C GLY A 20 10.56 3.95 8.95
N LEU A 21 9.32 3.69 8.53
CA LEU A 21 8.67 2.40 8.74
C LEU A 21 8.84 1.43 7.60
N VAL A 22 9.51 1.83 6.51
CA VAL A 22 9.61 1.00 5.30
C VAL A 22 10.20 -0.37 5.61
N ALA A 23 11.36 -0.40 6.24
CA ALA A 23 12.04 -1.67 6.53
C ALA A 23 11.24 -2.54 7.48
N LYS A 24 10.58 -1.95 8.46
CA LYS A 24 9.78 -2.72 9.42
C LYS A 24 8.58 -3.38 8.76
N ILE A 25 7.93 -2.68 7.83
CA ILE A 25 6.79 -3.23 7.13
C ILE A 25 7.24 -4.38 6.23
N ILE A 26 8.33 -4.19 5.49
CA ILE A 26 8.89 -5.23 4.63
C ILE A 26 9.25 -6.46 5.48
N GLU A 27 9.89 -6.24 6.60
CA GLU A 27 10.29 -7.33 7.49
C GLU A 27 9.09 -8.15 7.96
N ARG A 28 8.00 -7.48 8.33
CA ARG A 28 6.81 -8.18 8.79
C ARG A 28 6.24 -9.12 7.73
N PHE A 29 6.19 -8.65 6.48
CA PHE A 29 5.68 -9.47 5.39
C PHE A 29 6.63 -10.64 5.11
N GLU A 30 7.93 -10.40 5.11
CA GLU A 30 8.90 -11.46 4.86
C GLU A 30 8.91 -12.50 5.97
N GLN A 31 8.73 -12.10 7.21
CA GLN A 31 8.66 -13.02 8.33
C GLN A 31 7.46 -13.97 8.24
N LYS A 32 6.41 -13.55 7.56
CA LYS A 32 5.25 -14.39 7.30
C LYS A 32 5.45 -15.34 6.13
N GLY A 33 6.61 -15.28 5.46
CA GLY A 33 6.91 -16.15 4.34
C GLY A 33 6.41 -15.64 3.00
N PHE A 34 5.95 -14.39 2.92
CA PHE A 34 5.51 -13.81 1.66
C PHE A 34 6.70 -13.35 0.84
N LYS A 35 6.50 -13.31 -0.48
CA LYS A 35 7.55 -12.92 -1.41
C LYS A 35 7.27 -11.53 -1.96
N LEU A 36 8.28 -10.69 -1.90
CA LEU A 36 8.22 -9.37 -2.49
C LEU A 36 8.51 -9.51 -3.99
N VAL A 37 7.52 -9.24 -4.82
CA VAL A 37 7.67 -9.39 -6.27
C VAL A 37 7.77 -8.05 -7.00
N GLY A 38 7.46 -6.95 -6.35
CA GLY A 38 7.62 -5.64 -6.93
C GLY A 38 7.73 -4.59 -5.84
N LEU A 39 8.58 -3.60 -6.07
CA LEU A 39 8.74 -2.49 -5.14
C LEU A 39 9.27 -1.29 -5.91
N LYS A 40 8.76 -0.12 -5.57
CA LYS A 40 9.23 1.11 -6.16
C LYS A 40 9.25 2.20 -5.09
N PHE A 41 10.21 3.08 -5.15
CA PHE A 41 10.23 4.28 -4.32
C PHE A 41 9.96 5.45 -5.24
N MET A 42 8.86 6.16 -5.02
CA MET A 42 8.45 7.18 -5.96
C MET A 42 7.63 8.26 -5.28
N GLN A 43 7.58 9.41 -5.92
CA GLN A 43 6.62 10.43 -5.55
C GLN A 43 5.54 10.45 -6.63
N ALA A 44 4.30 10.20 -6.22
CA ALA A 44 3.20 10.07 -7.16
C ALA A 44 2.79 11.45 -7.69
N SER A 45 2.50 11.51 -8.98
CA SER A 45 1.95 12.73 -9.58
C SER A 45 0.46 12.85 -9.27
N GLU A 46 -0.05 14.06 -9.38
CA GLU A 46 -1.47 14.29 -9.17
C GLU A 46 -2.31 13.49 -10.16
N ASP A 47 -1.89 13.43 -11.42
CA ASP A 47 -2.61 12.68 -12.44
C ASP A 47 -2.66 11.20 -12.13
N LEU A 48 -1.53 10.63 -11.70
CA LEU A 48 -1.48 9.22 -11.32
C LEU A 48 -2.41 8.93 -10.17
N LEU A 49 -2.43 9.80 -9.16
CA LEU A 49 -3.28 9.61 -7.98
C LEU A 49 -4.76 9.73 -8.32
N LYS A 50 -5.11 10.67 -9.20
CA LYS A 50 -6.50 10.81 -9.63
C LYS A 50 -6.96 9.57 -10.38
N GLU A 51 -6.10 8.97 -11.18
CA GLU A 51 -6.42 7.73 -11.88
C GLU A 51 -6.52 6.57 -10.91
N HIS A 52 -5.57 6.45 -9.99
CA HIS A 52 -5.53 5.35 -9.03
C HIS A 52 -6.75 5.34 -8.11
N TYR A 53 -7.22 6.51 -7.71
CA TYR A 53 -8.38 6.65 -6.82
C TYR A 53 -9.63 7.13 -7.55
N ALA A 54 -9.74 6.84 -8.84
CA ALA A 54 -10.83 7.35 -9.67
C ALA A 54 -12.22 6.99 -9.14
N ASP A 55 -12.36 5.79 -8.57
CA ASP A 55 -13.62 5.34 -7.99
C ASP A 55 -14.04 6.14 -6.75
N LEU A 56 -13.12 6.92 -6.18
CA LEU A 56 -13.40 7.76 -5.02
C LEU A 56 -13.57 9.23 -5.40
N SER A 57 -13.52 9.56 -6.70
CA SER A 57 -13.49 10.96 -7.16
C SER A 57 -14.72 11.76 -6.76
N SER A 58 -15.86 11.10 -6.53
CA SER A 58 -17.09 11.78 -6.10
C SER A 58 -17.18 11.99 -4.60
N LYS A 59 -16.21 11.46 -3.84
CA LYS A 59 -16.25 11.58 -2.38
C LYS A 59 -15.71 12.94 -1.93
N PRO A 60 -16.28 13.50 -0.85
CA PRO A 60 -15.83 14.82 -0.38
C PRO A 60 -14.35 14.86 0.02
N PHE A 61 -13.78 13.74 0.45
CA PHE A 61 -12.39 13.70 0.90
C PHE A 61 -11.38 13.52 -0.23
N PHE A 62 -11.83 13.39 -1.47
CA PHE A 62 -10.96 13.03 -2.59
C PHE A 62 -9.81 14.02 -2.80
N ALA A 63 -10.11 15.31 -2.79
CA ALA A 63 -9.08 16.33 -2.99
C ALA A 63 -8.02 16.27 -1.89
N GLY A 64 -8.45 16.10 -0.64
CA GLY A 64 -7.53 15.98 0.49
C GLY A 64 -6.67 14.73 0.40
N LEU A 65 -7.25 13.63 -0.06
CA LEU A 65 -6.52 12.39 -0.25
C LEU A 65 -5.41 12.55 -1.30
N VAL A 66 -5.72 13.17 -2.43
CA VAL A 66 -4.74 13.42 -3.49
C VAL A 66 -3.62 14.32 -2.97
N GLU A 67 -3.98 15.42 -2.27
CA GLU A 67 -2.98 16.31 -1.71
C GLU A 67 -2.06 15.59 -0.72
N TYR A 68 -2.65 14.79 0.16
CA TYR A 68 -1.87 14.02 1.13
C TYR A 68 -0.91 13.05 0.45
N MET A 69 -1.41 12.30 -0.53
CA MET A 69 -0.60 11.27 -1.18
C MET A 69 0.52 11.84 -2.04
N LYS A 70 0.40 13.07 -2.51
CA LYS A 70 1.49 13.69 -3.27
C LYS A 70 2.44 14.52 -2.42
N SER A 71 2.20 14.60 -1.12
CA SER A 71 3.00 15.44 -0.21
C SER A 71 4.42 14.92 0.01
N GLY A 72 4.69 13.67 -0.34
CA GLY A 72 6.01 13.09 -0.18
C GLY A 72 6.10 11.74 -0.87
N PRO A 73 7.26 11.09 -0.85
CA PRO A 73 7.43 9.81 -1.51
C PRO A 73 6.61 8.70 -0.88
N VAL A 74 6.24 7.73 -1.69
CA VAL A 74 5.50 6.54 -1.29
C VAL A 74 6.27 5.29 -1.76
N VAL A 75 5.95 4.15 -1.18
CA VAL A 75 6.58 2.89 -1.57
C VAL A 75 5.48 1.89 -1.93
N PRO A 76 5.07 1.86 -3.20
CA PRO A 76 4.16 0.81 -3.66
C PRO A 76 4.91 -0.51 -3.79
N MET A 77 4.26 -1.58 -3.34
CA MET A 77 4.83 -2.93 -3.35
C MET A 77 3.78 -3.92 -3.82
N VAL A 78 4.26 -5.03 -4.37
CA VAL A 78 3.40 -6.18 -4.66
C VAL A 78 3.96 -7.37 -3.90
N TRP A 79 3.12 -8.01 -3.10
CA TRP A 79 3.48 -9.17 -2.30
C TRP A 79 2.70 -10.38 -2.80
N GLU A 80 3.35 -11.54 -2.76
CA GLU A 80 2.78 -12.79 -3.25
C GLU A 80 2.87 -13.86 -2.16
N GLY A 81 1.81 -14.66 -2.05
CA GLY A 81 1.79 -15.78 -1.13
C GLY A 81 0.37 -16.21 -0.81
N ASP A 82 0.23 -17.40 -0.23
CA ASP A 82 -1.06 -17.91 0.18
C ASP A 82 -1.65 -17.05 1.29
N GLY A 83 -2.86 -16.55 1.06
CA GLY A 83 -3.56 -15.74 2.06
C GLY A 83 -2.96 -14.36 2.25
N VAL A 84 -2.15 -13.87 1.32
CA VAL A 84 -1.45 -12.59 1.48
C VAL A 84 -2.40 -11.41 1.56
N VAL A 85 -3.54 -11.47 0.88
CA VAL A 85 -4.52 -10.37 0.94
C VAL A 85 -5.04 -10.20 2.36
N LYS A 86 -5.48 -11.30 2.96
CA LYS A 86 -6.00 -11.27 4.33
C LYS A 86 -4.90 -10.95 5.34
N ALA A 87 -3.74 -11.56 5.18
CA ALA A 87 -2.61 -11.32 6.08
C ALA A 87 -2.16 -9.86 6.00
N GLY A 88 -2.16 -9.28 4.79
CA GLY A 88 -1.80 -7.88 4.61
C GLY A 88 -2.71 -6.96 5.40
N ARG A 89 -4.01 -7.22 5.36
CA ARG A 89 -4.97 -6.43 6.14
C ARG A 89 -4.71 -6.55 7.64
N THR A 90 -4.38 -7.75 8.10
CA THR A 90 -4.09 -7.97 9.51
C THR A 90 -2.81 -7.25 9.93
N LEU A 91 -1.77 -7.31 9.11
CA LEU A 91 -0.49 -6.68 9.42
C LEU A 91 -0.56 -5.16 9.42
N LEU A 92 -1.40 -4.60 8.55
CA LEU A 92 -1.54 -3.15 8.41
C LEU A 92 -2.64 -2.57 9.28
N GLY A 93 -3.41 -3.44 9.93
CA GLY A 93 -4.56 -3.02 10.73
C GLY A 93 -5.80 -2.84 9.89
N ALA A 94 -6.89 -2.43 10.53
CA ALA A 94 -8.16 -2.25 9.85
C ALA A 94 -8.07 -1.08 8.88
N THR A 95 -8.68 -1.25 7.71
CA THR A 95 -8.69 -0.20 6.69
C THR A 95 -9.97 0.62 6.81
N LYS A 96 -10.08 1.35 7.88
CA LYS A 96 -11.22 2.23 8.05
C LYS A 96 -10.90 3.60 7.48
N PRO A 97 -11.91 4.34 7.05
CA PRO A 97 -11.65 5.68 6.53
C PRO A 97 -10.98 6.61 7.54
N SER A 98 -11.20 6.35 8.80
CA SER A 98 -10.60 7.14 9.87
C SER A 98 -9.15 6.78 10.15
N GLU A 99 -8.65 5.77 9.49
CA GLU A 99 -7.29 5.29 9.72
C GLU A 99 -6.34 5.78 8.66
#